data_330a26ac90783b9731a526a8feb49bd7
#
_entry.id   330a26ac90783b9731a526a8feb49bd7
#
_cell.length_a   1.000
_cell.length_b   1.000
_cell.length_c   1.000
_cell.angle_alpha   90.00
_cell.angle_beta   90.00
_cell.angle_gamma   90.00
#
_symmetry.space_group_name_H-M   'P 1'
#
loop_
_entity.id
_entity.type
_entity.pdbx_description
1 polymer ?
#
loop_
_entity_poly.entity_id
_entity_poly.type
_entity_poly.pdbx_seq_one_letter_code
_entity_poly.pdbx_strand_id
1 'polypeptide(L)'
;KVGTDGVLLGAWAEGGSRILDVGTGTGLIALMMAQRFADARIVALDIVHEACVQASANVAASPFAGRVGVVESAVQQYEVPERFDSIVSNPPFFVNSLLAPDAHRALARHSCALPYAELFASVRRLLAHGGVFSAIIPAECLQAFVSEACLSGFSLTRRCAVKTTVRKPARRYLLAFRQQGGAAFCSSEEVLQNPDGSRTEWYESLTHDFYVK
;
A
#
# COMPACT_ATOMS: atom_id res chain seq x y z
N LYS A 1 1.72 15.89 3.36
CA LYS A 1 0.43 15.68 4.05
C LYS A 1 0.25 14.18 4.26
N VAL A 2 0.11 13.75 5.49
CA VAL A 2 -0.17 12.34 5.83
C VAL A 2 -1.58 12.00 5.34
N GLY A 3 -1.69 11.02 4.44
CA GLY A 3 -2.96 10.57 3.89
C GLY A 3 -3.54 9.41 4.72
N THR A 4 -4.85 9.40 4.93
CA THR A 4 -5.55 8.31 5.63
C THR A 4 -5.28 6.94 5.00
N ASP A 5 -5.19 6.87 3.68
CA ASP A 5 -4.95 5.62 2.94
C ASP A 5 -3.60 4.99 3.34
N GLY A 6 -2.53 5.79 3.41
CA GLY A 6 -1.21 5.30 3.84
C GLY A 6 -1.21 4.81 5.30
N VAL A 7 -1.90 5.55 6.20
CA VAL A 7 -2.04 5.14 7.61
C VAL A 7 -2.80 3.82 7.73
N LEU A 8 -3.93 3.69 7.02
CA LEU A 8 -4.71 2.45 7.03
C LEU A 8 -3.90 1.25 6.54
N LEU A 9 -3.21 1.40 5.40
CA LEU A 9 -2.41 0.29 4.86
C LEU A 9 -1.23 -0.06 5.77
N GLY A 10 -0.46 0.94 6.20
CA GLY A 10 0.70 0.72 7.08
C GLY A 10 0.32 0.09 8.43
N ALA A 11 -0.89 0.39 8.94
CA ALA A 11 -1.40 -0.20 10.18
C ALA A 11 -1.98 -1.61 9.98
N TRP A 12 -2.59 -1.91 8.80
CA TRP A 12 -3.33 -3.14 8.53
C TRP A 12 -2.50 -4.25 7.88
N ALA A 13 -1.51 -3.90 7.04
CA ALA A 13 -0.76 -4.86 6.25
C ALA A 13 -0.03 -5.89 7.11
N GLU A 14 0.11 -7.11 6.58
CA GLU A 14 0.98 -8.14 7.16
C GLU A 14 2.45 -7.80 6.87
N GLY A 15 3.34 -8.14 7.78
CA GLY A 15 4.78 -7.93 7.64
C GLY A 15 5.57 -9.20 7.39
N GLY A 16 6.83 -9.15 7.72
CA GLY A 16 7.83 -10.21 7.61
C GLY A 16 9.21 -9.67 7.95
N SER A 17 10.25 -10.43 7.71
CA SER A 17 11.63 -10.01 7.95
C SER A 17 12.15 -9.05 6.88
N ARG A 18 11.64 -9.16 5.65
CA ARG A 18 11.99 -8.32 4.50
C ARG A 18 10.73 -7.73 3.88
N ILE A 19 10.63 -6.41 3.88
CA ILE A 19 9.43 -5.70 3.44
C ILE A 19 9.80 -4.71 2.33
N LEU A 20 8.97 -4.64 1.28
CA LEU A 20 9.08 -3.66 0.20
C LEU A 20 7.84 -2.76 0.18
N ASP A 21 8.05 -1.45 0.20
CA ASP A 21 7.02 -0.44 -0.01
C ASP A 21 7.15 0.13 -1.42
N VAL A 22 6.22 -0.19 -2.31
CA VAL A 22 6.25 0.22 -3.72
C VAL A 22 5.44 1.50 -3.92
N GLY A 23 6.10 2.53 -4.44
CA GLY A 23 5.53 3.88 -4.53
C GLY A 23 5.46 4.53 -3.16
N THR A 24 6.59 4.54 -2.45
CA THR A 24 6.66 4.91 -1.03
C THR A 24 6.28 6.37 -0.76
N GLY A 25 6.37 7.24 -1.76
CA GLY A 25 6.10 8.67 -1.63
C GLY A 25 6.99 9.29 -0.55
N THR A 26 6.39 9.71 0.55
CA THR A 26 7.12 10.33 1.68
C THR A 26 7.73 9.31 2.65
N GLY A 27 7.65 8.02 2.38
CA GLY A 27 8.17 6.97 3.26
C GLY A 27 7.22 6.59 4.41
N LEU A 28 5.98 7.08 4.42
CA LEU A 28 5.05 6.89 5.54
C LEU A 28 4.79 5.41 5.84
N ILE A 29 4.41 4.62 4.81
CA ILE A 29 4.08 3.21 4.98
C ILE A 29 5.31 2.44 5.41
N ALA A 30 6.46 2.68 4.77
CA ALA A 30 7.73 2.05 5.14
C ALA A 30 8.09 2.29 6.61
N LEU A 31 7.94 3.53 7.12
CA LEU A 31 8.20 3.87 8.52
C LEU A 31 7.22 3.20 9.49
N MET A 32 5.94 3.14 9.13
CA MET A 32 4.92 2.44 9.93
C MET A 32 5.20 0.93 10.00
N MET A 33 5.61 0.32 8.87
CA MET A 33 6.02 -1.09 8.85
C MET A 33 7.28 -1.31 9.70
N ALA A 34 8.25 -0.40 9.67
CA ALA A 34 9.44 -0.46 10.52
C ALA A 34 9.11 -0.36 12.02
N GLN A 35 8.11 0.42 12.39
CA GLN A 35 7.63 0.54 13.77
C GLN A 35 6.95 -0.75 14.24
N ARG A 36 6.12 -1.36 13.41
CA ARG A 36 5.36 -2.59 13.74
C ARG A 36 6.22 -3.84 13.76
N PHE A 37 7.20 -3.93 12.91
CA PHE A 37 8.05 -5.12 12.73
C PHE A 37 9.49 -4.80 13.09
N ALA A 38 9.82 -4.95 14.38
CA ALA A 38 11.08 -4.49 14.97
C ALA A 38 12.34 -5.07 14.31
N ASP A 39 12.28 -6.32 13.83
CA ASP A 39 13.41 -7.01 13.21
C ASP A 39 13.42 -6.91 11.68
N ALA A 40 12.41 -6.26 11.08
CA ALA A 40 12.28 -6.16 9.63
C ALA A 40 13.29 -5.20 9.03
N ARG A 41 13.79 -5.56 7.85
CA ARG A 41 14.48 -4.66 6.92
C ARG A 41 13.52 -4.22 5.83
N ILE A 42 13.41 -2.92 5.64
CA ILE A 42 12.43 -2.32 4.73
C ILE A 42 13.16 -1.63 3.58
N VAL A 43 12.69 -1.85 2.37
CA VAL A 43 13.04 -1.06 1.20
C VAL A 43 11.84 -0.20 0.82
N ALA A 44 12.07 1.11 0.76
CA ALA A 44 11.11 2.12 0.33
C ALA A 44 11.46 2.53 -1.11
N LEU A 45 10.64 2.12 -2.08
CA LEU A 45 10.93 2.28 -3.50
C LEU A 45 10.00 3.33 -4.12
N ASP A 46 10.57 4.27 -4.86
CA ASP A 46 9.80 5.21 -5.67
C ASP A 46 10.55 5.53 -6.98
N ILE A 47 9.82 5.94 -8.01
CA ILE A 47 10.39 6.38 -9.28
C ILE A 47 10.63 7.90 -9.31
N VAL A 48 10.01 8.63 -8.39
CA VAL A 48 10.04 10.09 -8.34
C VAL A 48 11.17 10.55 -7.43
N HIS A 49 12.16 11.26 -7.99
CA HIS A 49 13.33 11.73 -7.27
C HIS A 49 12.98 12.54 -6.01
N GLU A 50 12.08 13.50 -6.13
CA GLU A 50 11.67 14.36 -5.01
C GLU A 50 10.99 13.57 -3.88
N ALA A 51 10.25 12.51 -4.22
CA ALA A 51 9.67 11.58 -3.24
C ALA A 51 10.78 10.83 -2.50
N CYS A 52 11.78 10.33 -3.21
CA CYS A 52 12.93 9.64 -2.61
C CYS A 52 13.74 10.55 -1.69
N VAL A 53 13.98 11.80 -2.09
CA VAL A 53 14.64 12.81 -1.25
C VAL A 53 13.84 13.06 0.04
N GLN A 54 12.52 13.25 -0.08
CA GLN A 54 11.65 13.45 1.09
C GLN A 54 11.60 12.21 1.99
N ALA A 55 11.46 11.02 1.40
CA ALA A 55 11.46 9.75 2.16
C ALA A 55 12.78 9.56 2.90
N SER A 56 13.93 9.82 2.24
CA SER A 56 15.25 9.71 2.85
C SER A 56 15.43 10.66 4.04
N ALA A 57 14.95 11.89 3.93
CA ALA A 57 14.96 12.85 5.02
C ALA A 57 14.09 12.39 6.21
N ASN A 58 12.89 11.86 5.93
CA ASN A 58 11.99 11.35 6.96
C ASN A 58 12.57 10.09 7.65
N VAL A 59 13.18 9.19 6.87
CA VAL A 59 13.86 7.99 7.40
C VAL A 59 15.02 8.40 8.29
N ALA A 60 15.87 9.32 7.85
CA ALA A 60 17.03 9.80 8.61
C ALA A 60 16.64 10.46 9.94
N ALA A 61 15.48 11.15 9.97
CA ALA A 61 14.93 11.77 11.17
C ALA A 61 14.21 10.77 12.10
N SER A 62 14.02 9.52 11.69
CA SER A 62 13.31 8.49 12.45
C SER A 62 14.25 7.58 13.23
N PRO A 63 13.78 6.87 14.27
CA PRO A 63 14.56 5.84 14.94
C PRO A 63 14.83 4.59 14.09
N PHE A 64 14.34 4.54 12.85
CA PHE A 64 14.38 3.38 11.96
C PHE A 64 15.44 3.51 10.85
N ALA A 65 16.25 4.56 10.84
CA ALA A 65 17.25 4.85 9.80
C ALA A 65 18.19 3.67 9.49
N GLY A 66 18.52 2.84 10.47
CA GLY A 66 19.38 1.64 10.27
C GLY A 66 18.67 0.45 9.61
N ARG A 67 17.34 0.49 9.41
CA ARG A 67 16.54 -0.63 8.91
C ARG A 67 15.68 -0.30 7.68
N VAL A 68 15.53 0.97 7.34
CA VAL A 68 14.77 1.44 6.19
C VAL A 68 15.73 2.04 5.17
N GLY A 69 15.81 1.46 3.99
CA GLY A 69 16.58 2.00 2.86
C GLY A 69 15.64 2.58 1.81
N VAL A 70 15.94 3.78 1.31
CA VAL A 70 15.19 4.40 0.20
C VAL A 70 15.94 4.17 -1.10
N VAL A 71 15.21 3.75 -2.14
CA VAL A 71 15.78 3.45 -3.46
C VAL A 71 14.95 4.16 -4.53
N GLU A 72 15.63 4.93 -5.38
CA GLU A 72 15.03 5.54 -6.57
C GLU A 72 15.11 4.54 -7.73
N SER A 73 14.00 3.88 -8.04
CA SER A 73 13.93 2.93 -9.16
C SER A 73 12.48 2.64 -9.54
N ALA A 74 12.25 2.33 -10.80
CA ALA A 74 11.00 1.70 -11.23
C ALA A 74 10.94 0.26 -10.72
N VAL A 75 9.80 -0.15 -10.16
CA VAL A 75 9.63 -1.51 -9.62
C VAL A 75 9.81 -2.60 -10.68
N GLN A 76 9.53 -2.28 -11.95
CA GLN A 76 9.74 -3.20 -13.08
C GLN A 76 11.22 -3.54 -13.30
N GLN A 77 12.12 -2.62 -12.95
CA GLN A 77 13.58 -2.74 -13.14
C GLN A 77 14.32 -3.08 -11.86
N TYR A 78 13.63 -3.00 -10.72
CA TYR A 78 14.24 -3.25 -9.42
C TYR A 78 14.54 -4.74 -9.23
N GLU A 79 15.80 -5.08 -9.05
CA GLU A 79 16.29 -6.44 -8.85
C GLU A 79 16.91 -6.61 -7.48
N VAL A 80 16.73 -7.78 -6.88
CA VAL A 80 17.27 -8.11 -5.56
C VAL A 80 17.73 -9.56 -5.53
N PRO A 81 18.80 -9.88 -4.76
CA PRO A 81 19.25 -11.25 -4.59
C PRO A 81 18.26 -12.09 -3.77
N GLU A 82 17.57 -11.46 -2.84
CA GLU A 82 16.62 -12.12 -1.93
C GLU A 82 15.25 -11.46 -2.00
N ARG A 83 14.20 -12.28 -2.13
CA ARG A 83 12.81 -11.83 -2.25
C ARG A 83 12.27 -11.30 -0.92
N PHE A 84 11.12 -10.63 -0.99
CA PHE A 84 10.45 -10.02 0.14
C PHE A 84 9.34 -10.93 0.70
N ASP A 85 9.23 -10.99 2.02
CA ASP A 85 8.14 -11.71 2.70
C ASP A 85 6.82 -10.93 2.60
N SER A 86 6.91 -9.60 2.57
CA SER A 86 5.77 -8.72 2.43
C SER A 86 6.10 -7.60 1.42
N ILE A 87 5.14 -7.33 0.54
CA ILE A 87 5.15 -6.17 -0.35
C ILE A 87 3.89 -5.36 -0.05
N VAL A 88 4.03 -4.04 0.09
CA VAL A 88 2.93 -3.12 0.29
C VAL A 88 2.91 -2.06 -0.80
N SER A 89 1.73 -1.58 -1.19
CA SER A 89 1.60 -0.47 -2.13
C SER A 89 0.30 0.29 -1.94
N ASN A 90 0.39 1.61 -1.97
CA ASN A 90 -0.72 2.51 -2.22
C ASN A 90 -0.56 3.08 -3.63
N PRO A 91 -0.86 2.30 -4.67
CA PRO A 91 -0.52 2.66 -6.03
C PRO A 91 -1.31 3.89 -6.50
N PRO A 92 -0.79 4.69 -7.44
CA PRO A 92 -1.55 5.77 -8.03
C PRO A 92 -2.77 5.20 -8.77
N PHE A 93 -3.95 5.78 -8.53
CA PHE A 93 -5.20 5.32 -9.12
C PHE A 93 -5.56 6.14 -10.34
N PHE A 94 -5.78 5.47 -11.46
CA PHE A 94 -6.36 6.07 -12.65
C PHE A 94 -7.84 5.70 -12.71
N VAL A 95 -8.67 6.59 -12.21
CA VAL A 95 -10.04 6.62 -12.69
C VAL A 95 -9.95 7.22 -14.11
N ASN A 96 -10.48 6.52 -15.11
CA ASN A 96 -10.72 7.06 -16.45
C ASN A 96 -11.69 8.24 -16.35
N SER A 97 -11.26 9.35 -15.75
CA SER A 97 -12.01 10.59 -15.77
C SER A 97 -11.70 11.30 -17.09
N LEU A 98 -12.48 10.96 -18.11
CA LEU A 98 -12.61 11.72 -19.37
C LEU A 98 -13.00 13.19 -19.14
N LEU A 99 -13.04 13.68 -17.90
CA LEU A 99 -13.60 14.96 -17.49
C LEU A 99 -12.71 15.76 -16.52
N ALA A 100 -11.38 15.69 -16.60
CA ALA A 100 -10.55 16.63 -15.86
C ALA A 100 -10.18 17.83 -16.76
N PRO A 101 -10.51 19.10 -16.37
CA PRO A 101 -10.24 20.29 -17.19
C PRO A 101 -8.74 20.62 -17.38
N ASP A 102 -7.84 19.93 -16.68
CA ASP A 102 -6.40 20.15 -16.73
C ASP A 102 -5.68 19.02 -17.47
N ALA A 103 -5.70 19.08 -18.80
CA ALA A 103 -5.04 18.11 -19.68
C ALA A 103 -3.52 17.94 -19.38
N HIS A 104 -2.83 18.99 -18.97
CA HIS A 104 -1.40 18.95 -18.62
C HIS A 104 -1.11 18.17 -17.33
N ARG A 105 -1.99 18.25 -16.32
CA ARG A 105 -1.86 17.45 -15.10
C ARG A 105 -2.27 15.99 -15.31
N ALA A 106 -3.18 15.74 -16.24
CA ALA A 106 -3.59 14.39 -16.65
C ALA A 106 -2.45 13.68 -17.38
N LEU A 107 -1.79 14.35 -18.35
CA LEU A 107 -0.66 13.77 -19.09
C LEU A 107 0.53 13.45 -18.18
N ALA A 108 0.90 14.33 -17.25
CA ALA A 108 2.00 14.08 -16.32
C ALA A 108 1.70 12.90 -15.36
N ARG A 109 0.43 12.67 -15.00
CA ARG A 109 0.01 11.49 -14.22
C ARG A 109 -0.06 10.22 -15.05
N HIS A 110 -0.39 10.32 -16.35
CA HIS A 110 -0.41 9.16 -17.26
C HIS A 110 0.99 8.62 -17.58
N SER A 111 2.01 9.48 -17.62
CA SER A 111 3.39 9.05 -17.91
C SER A 111 4.08 8.36 -16.73
N CYS A 112 3.58 8.53 -15.50
CA CYS A 112 4.11 7.89 -14.28
C CYS A 112 3.19 6.76 -13.75
N ALA A 113 2.17 6.37 -14.52
CA ALA A 113 1.23 5.35 -14.12
C ALA A 113 1.85 3.96 -14.19
N LEU A 114 1.88 3.26 -13.07
CA LEU A 114 2.20 1.84 -13.03
C LEU A 114 0.93 1.02 -13.36
N PRO A 115 0.81 0.41 -14.56
CA PRO A 115 -0.30 -0.46 -14.88
C PRO A 115 -0.40 -1.62 -13.90
N TYR A 116 -1.61 -2.06 -13.57
CA TYR A 116 -1.79 -3.18 -12.63
C TYR A 116 -1.09 -4.45 -13.08
N ALA A 117 -1.10 -4.75 -14.37
CA ALA A 117 -0.37 -5.88 -14.94
C ALA A 117 1.13 -5.82 -14.62
N GLU A 118 1.76 -4.66 -14.80
CA GLU A 118 3.18 -4.46 -14.51
C GLU A 118 3.47 -4.49 -13.00
N LEU A 119 2.57 -3.94 -12.18
CA LEU A 119 2.66 -4.04 -10.73
C LEU A 119 2.63 -5.51 -10.30
N PHE A 120 1.63 -6.28 -10.73
CA PHE A 120 1.52 -7.69 -10.34
C PHE A 120 2.64 -8.55 -10.90
N ALA A 121 3.12 -8.28 -12.11
CA ALA A 121 4.30 -8.95 -12.68
C ALA A 121 5.55 -8.69 -11.81
N SER A 122 5.75 -7.44 -11.40
CA SER A 122 6.86 -7.06 -10.52
C SER A 122 6.74 -7.68 -9.13
N VAL A 123 5.53 -7.62 -8.54
CA VAL A 123 5.25 -8.27 -7.25
C VAL A 123 5.51 -9.77 -7.33
N ARG A 124 5.08 -10.44 -8.41
CA ARG A 124 5.32 -11.88 -8.58
C ARG A 124 6.81 -12.24 -8.62
N ARG A 125 7.64 -11.40 -9.22
CA ARG A 125 9.08 -11.57 -9.29
C ARG A 125 9.77 -11.34 -7.95
N LEU A 126 9.32 -10.33 -7.20
CA LEU A 126 9.96 -9.85 -5.98
C LEU A 126 9.45 -10.53 -4.70
N LEU A 127 8.24 -11.11 -4.72
CA LEU A 127 7.63 -11.73 -3.54
C LEU A 127 8.18 -13.14 -3.32
N ALA A 128 8.54 -13.46 -2.08
CA ALA A 128 8.96 -14.78 -1.67
C ALA A 128 7.81 -15.79 -1.76
N HIS A 129 8.14 -17.07 -1.80
CA HIS A 129 7.14 -18.14 -1.68
C HIS A 129 6.43 -18.04 -0.32
N GLY A 130 5.11 -18.06 -0.32
CA GLY A 130 4.31 -17.85 0.89
C GLY A 130 4.20 -16.39 1.35
N GLY A 131 4.89 -15.46 0.68
CA GLY A 131 4.81 -14.04 0.98
C GLY A 131 3.43 -13.44 0.71
N VAL A 132 3.21 -12.21 1.18
CA VAL A 132 1.95 -11.48 1.05
C VAL A 132 2.15 -10.15 0.33
N PHE A 133 1.25 -9.85 -0.60
CA PHE A 133 1.13 -8.51 -1.20
C PHE A 133 -0.10 -7.82 -0.65
N SER A 134 0.07 -6.65 -0.04
CA SER A 134 -1.03 -5.84 0.49
C SER A 134 -1.14 -4.50 -0.22
N ALA A 135 -2.36 -4.10 -0.56
CA ALA A 135 -2.62 -2.82 -1.21
C ALA A 135 -3.87 -2.15 -0.62
N ILE A 136 -3.91 -0.81 -0.72
CA ILE A 136 -5.14 -0.04 -0.52
C ILE A 136 -5.56 0.58 -1.83
N ILE A 137 -6.83 0.46 -2.19
CA ILE A 137 -7.36 0.96 -3.46
C ILE A 137 -8.73 1.63 -3.28
N PRO A 138 -9.12 2.57 -4.16
CA PRO A 138 -10.48 3.09 -4.23
C PRO A 138 -11.51 2.01 -4.61
N ALA A 139 -12.75 2.19 -4.19
CA ALA A 139 -13.82 1.23 -4.45
C ALA A 139 -14.08 1.02 -5.95
N GLU A 140 -13.98 2.07 -6.73
CA GLU A 140 -14.14 2.04 -8.20
C GLU A 140 -13.07 1.22 -8.91
N CYS A 141 -11.92 1.01 -8.29
CA CYS A 141 -10.81 0.23 -8.85
C CYS A 141 -10.86 -1.26 -8.46
N LEU A 142 -11.72 -1.65 -7.50
CA LEU A 142 -11.71 -2.98 -6.88
C LEU A 142 -11.76 -4.12 -7.90
N GLN A 143 -12.74 -4.07 -8.81
CA GLN A 143 -12.95 -5.16 -9.76
C GLN A 143 -11.76 -5.32 -10.71
N ALA A 144 -11.29 -4.23 -11.30
CA ALA A 144 -10.16 -4.26 -12.21
C ALA A 144 -8.88 -4.74 -11.52
N PHE A 145 -8.61 -4.27 -10.29
CA PHE A 145 -7.43 -4.66 -9.53
C PHE A 145 -7.44 -6.15 -9.15
N VAL A 146 -8.58 -6.67 -8.67
CA VAL A 146 -8.73 -8.08 -8.29
C VAL A 146 -8.69 -8.99 -9.52
N SER A 147 -9.30 -8.57 -10.63
CA SER A 147 -9.24 -9.33 -11.90
C SER A 147 -7.80 -9.46 -12.40
N GLU A 148 -7.03 -8.37 -12.38
CA GLU A 148 -5.62 -8.39 -12.78
C GLU A 148 -4.76 -9.25 -11.85
N ALA A 149 -5.00 -9.18 -10.53
CA ALA A 149 -4.36 -10.06 -9.56
C ALA A 149 -4.56 -11.54 -9.92
N CYS A 150 -5.81 -11.92 -10.23
CA CYS A 150 -6.19 -13.28 -10.59
C CYS A 150 -5.49 -13.73 -11.89
N LEU A 151 -5.50 -12.89 -12.93
CA LEU A 151 -4.82 -13.14 -14.20
C LEU A 151 -3.30 -13.29 -14.01
N SER A 152 -2.72 -12.59 -13.05
CA SER A 152 -1.31 -12.66 -12.69
C SER A 152 -0.95 -13.81 -11.75
N GLY A 153 -1.92 -14.70 -11.41
CA GLY A 153 -1.71 -15.88 -10.57
C GLY A 153 -1.73 -15.60 -9.06
N PHE A 154 -2.38 -14.51 -8.63
CA PHE A 154 -2.59 -14.20 -7.23
C PHE A 154 -4.01 -14.54 -6.78
N SER A 155 -4.14 -15.02 -5.56
CA SER A 155 -5.42 -15.23 -4.89
C SER A 155 -5.63 -14.15 -3.82
N LEU A 156 -6.81 -13.53 -3.81
CA LEU A 156 -7.24 -12.64 -2.73
C LEU A 156 -7.49 -13.46 -1.48
N THR A 157 -6.75 -13.19 -0.41
CA THR A 157 -6.85 -13.94 0.86
C THR A 157 -7.53 -13.12 1.95
N ARG A 158 -7.40 -11.79 1.92
CA ARG A 158 -8.02 -10.91 2.90
C ARG A 158 -8.53 -9.64 2.25
N ARG A 159 -9.74 -9.22 2.61
CA ARG A 159 -10.36 -7.97 2.15
C ARG A 159 -10.98 -7.24 3.34
N CYS A 160 -10.72 -5.94 3.45
CA CYS A 160 -11.42 -5.07 4.37
C CYS A 160 -12.04 -3.91 3.58
N ALA A 161 -13.36 -3.81 3.61
CA ALA A 161 -14.10 -2.70 3.03
C ALA A 161 -14.14 -1.55 4.05
N VAL A 162 -13.62 -0.38 3.68
CA VAL A 162 -13.51 0.78 4.60
C VAL A 162 -14.54 1.84 4.24
N LYS A 163 -15.42 2.13 5.17
CA LYS A 163 -16.44 3.19 5.11
C LYS A 163 -16.03 4.39 5.93
N THR A 164 -16.39 5.59 5.48
CA THR A 164 -16.21 6.79 6.32
C THR A 164 -17.17 6.78 7.49
N THR A 165 -18.45 6.47 7.26
CA THR A 165 -19.50 6.33 8.27
C THR A 165 -20.38 5.13 7.93
N VAL A 166 -21.16 4.61 8.88
CA VAL A 166 -22.02 3.43 8.71
C VAL A 166 -22.96 3.56 7.50
N ARG A 167 -23.51 4.76 7.26
CA ARG A 167 -24.51 5.00 6.20
C ARG A 167 -23.92 5.16 4.80
N LYS A 168 -22.58 5.36 4.67
CA LYS A 168 -21.93 5.56 3.37
C LYS A 168 -21.42 4.24 2.82
N PRO A 169 -21.39 4.07 1.50
CA PRO A 169 -20.72 2.90 0.91
C PRO A 169 -19.21 2.93 1.20
N ALA A 170 -18.59 1.77 1.09
CA ALA A 170 -17.14 1.67 1.19
C ALA A 170 -16.47 2.53 0.10
N ARG A 171 -15.45 3.29 0.50
CA ARG A 171 -14.68 4.14 -0.40
C ARG A 171 -13.29 3.60 -0.68
N ARG A 172 -12.80 2.75 0.19
CA ARG A 172 -11.48 2.12 0.08
C ARG A 172 -11.59 0.65 0.40
N TYR A 173 -10.69 -0.11 -0.18
CA TYR A 173 -10.49 -1.51 0.14
C TYR A 173 -9.03 -1.75 0.48
N LEU A 174 -8.81 -2.37 1.63
CA LEU A 174 -7.53 -2.98 1.99
C LEU A 174 -7.58 -4.43 1.52
N LEU A 175 -6.61 -4.83 0.73
CA LEU A 175 -6.55 -6.12 0.07
C LEU A 175 -5.22 -6.81 0.37
N ALA A 176 -5.26 -8.11 0.64
CA ALA A 176 -4.06 -8.92 0.73
C ALA A 176 -4.16 -10.12 -0.22
N PHE A 177 -3.07 -10.36 -0.93
CA PHE A 177 -2.96 -11.39 -1.95
C PHE A 177 -1.78 -12.31 -1.66
N ARG A 178 -1.90 -13.58 -2.04
CA ARG A 178 -0.78 -14.53 -2.06
C ARG A 178 -0.67 -15.20 -3.42
N GLN A 179 0.55 -15.60 -3.78
CA GLN A 179 0.76 -16.43 -4.95
C GLN A 179 0.26 -17.85 -4.63
N GLN A 180 -0.52 -18.44 -5.51
CA GLN A 180 -1.05 -19.82 -5.45
C GLN A 180 -1.96 -20.12 -4.24
N GLY A 181 -3.11 -20.72 -4.56
CA GLY A 181 -4.24 -20.95 -3.67
C GLY A 181 -3.95 -21.82 -2.45
N GLY A 182 -4.84 -21.74 -1.48
CA GLY A 182 -4.89 -22.57 -0.29
C GLY A 182 -5.14 -21.80 1.00
N ALA A 183 -4.95 -20.49 1.03
CA ALA A 183 -5.33 -19.69 2.19
C ALA A 183 -6.84 -19.41 2.16
N ALA A 184 -7.51 -19.60 3.30
CA ALA A 184 -8.92 -19.25 3.45
C ALA A 184 -9.13 -17.73 3.19
N PHE A 185 -10.16 -17.41 2.43
CA PHE A 185 -10.55 -16.02 2.22
C PHE A 185 -11.26 -15.45 3.45
N CYS A 186 -10.80 -14.28 3.93
CA CYS A 186 -11.42 -13.53 5.00
C CYS A 186 -11.88 -12.16 4.50
N SER A 187 -13.09 -11.75 4.87
CA SER A 187 -13.63 -10.44 4.50
C SER A 187 -14.24 -9.75 5.70
N SER A 188 -13.92 -8.46 5.87
CA SER A 188 -14.52 -7.57 6.86
C SER A 188 -15.03 -6.29 6.22
N GLU A 189 -15.87 -5.57 6.96
CA GLU A 189 -16.32 -4.23 6.66
C GLU A 189 -16.14 -3.38 7.91
N GLU A 190 -15.44 -2.25 7.76
CA GLU A 190 -15.04 -1.41 8.87
C GLU A 190 -15.40 0.07 8.63
N VAL A 191 -15.61 0.79 9.71
CA VAL A 191 -16.04 2.19 9.69
C VAL A 191 -15.01 3.06 10.39
N LEU A 192 -14.71 4.24 9.82
CA LEU A 192 -13.73 5.15 10.41
C LEU A 192 -14.30 6.05 11.49
N GLN A 193 -15.57 6.47 11.33
CA GLN A 193 -16.20 7.48 12.19
C GLN A 193 -17.58 7.05 12.66
N ASN A 194 -17.85 7.28 13.93
CA ASN A 194 -19.15 7.19 14.54
C ASN A 194 -20.09 8.30 14.04
N PRO A 195 -21.42 8.21 14.29
CA PRO A 195 -22.36 9.25 13.90
C PRO A 195 -22.10 10.63 14.49
N ASP A 196 -21.42 10.70 15.64
CA ASP A 196 -21.02 11.92 16.34
C ASP A 196 -19.70 12.53 15.83
N GLY A 197 -19.05 11.86 14.83
CA GLY A 197 -17.79 12.29 14.25
C GLY A 197 -16.54 11.78 14.98
N SER A 198 -16.69 11.11 16.13
CA SER A 198 -15.57 10.46 16.82
C SER A 198 -15.03 9.28 16.01
N ARG A 199 -13.80 8.86 16.29
CA ARG A 199 -13.21 7.65 15.70
C ARG A 199 -13.91 6.40 16.24
N THR A 200 -14.07 5.38 15.40
CA THR A 200 -14.55 4.08 15.86
C THR A 200 -13.47 3.35 16.65
N GLU A 201 -13.88 2.43 17.51
CA GLU A 201 -12.96 1.56 18.27
C GLU A 201 -12.01 0.80 17.35
N TRP A 202 -12.51 0.29 16.21
CA TRP A 202 -11.66 -0.37 15.22
C TRP A 202 -10.56 0.55 14.69
N TYR A 203 -10.92 1.78 14.30
CA TYR A 203 -9.94 2.72 13.74
C TYR A 203 -8.94 3.18 14.80
N GLU A 204 -9.38 3.42 16.02
CA GLU A 204 -8.51 3.75 17.15
C GLU A 204 -7.55 2.61 17.48
N SER A 205 -8.08 1.38 17.64
CA SER A 205 -7.28 0.19 17.89
C SER A 205 -6.23 -0.07 16.78
N LEU A 206 -6.62 0.12 15.51
CA LEU A 206 -5.73 -0.08 14.37
C LEU A 206 -4.60 0.94 14.34
N THR A 207 -4.85 2.18 14.77
CA THR A 207 -3.96 3.32 14.50
C THR A 207 -3.37 3.98 15.74
N HIS A 208 -3.67 3.49 16.94
CA HIS A 208 -3.31 4.16 18.21
C HIS A 208 -1.80 4.38 18.39
N ASP A 209 -0.96 3.49 17.84
CA ASP A 209 0.50 3.58 17.94
C ASP A 209 1.11 4.63 16.99
N PHE A 210 0.31 5.20 16.07
CA PHE A 210 0.78 6.10 15.02
C PHE A 210 0.32 7.55 15.20
N TYR A 211 -0.55 7.82 16.15
CA TYR A 211 -0.98 9.18 16.47
C TYR A 211 -0.42 9.63 17.83
N VAL A 212 0.12 10.84 17.84
CA VAL A 212 0.51 11.51 19.10
C VAL A 212 -0.75 11.78 19.90
N LYS A 213 -0.74 11.40 21.18
CA LYS A 213 -1.81 11.69 22.13
C LYS A 213 -1.72 13.12 22.62
#